data_c2f6531544d2264867109fc415cc5143
#
_entry.id   c2f6531544d2264867109fc415cc5143
#
_cell.length_a   1.000
_cell.length_b   1.000
_cell.length_c   1.000
_cell.angle_alpha   90.00
_cell.angle_beta   90.00
_cell.angle_gamma   90.00
#
_symmetry.space_group_name_H-M   'P 1'
#
loop_
_entity.id
_entity.type
_entity.pdbx_description
1 polymer ?
#
loop_
_entity_poly.entity_id
_entity_poly.type
_entity_poly.pdbx_seq_one_letter_code
_entity_poly.pdbx_strand_id
1 'polypeptide(L)'
;MRFYLPLDGGGRREAAGGGDWRFPMPKLDRFKLQSARRLRASMTDEERLLWRHLWRIPVEGTHFRRQASVGVYYPDFISHRLKLIIEVDGSHHSADDQLRHDEVRTRWFESQGYRVVRFWNHEIKNELDSVLDTIYAAVEERKLHLHLRDGAEGIGS
;
A
#
# COMPACT_ATOMS: atom_id res chain seq x y z
N MET A 1 -36.33 -8.11 -13.03
CA MET A 1 -36.33 -8.14 -14.50
C MET A 1 -35.01 -8.72 -14.96
N ARG A 2 -35.06 -9.92 -15.47
CA ARG A 2 -33.91 -10.66 -15.98
C ARG A 2 -33.62 -10.17 -17.38
N PHE A 3 -32.39 -9.75 -17.68
CA PHE A 3 -31.96 -9.59 -19.06
C PHE A 3 -31.05 -10.75 -19.45
N TYR A 4 -31.54 -11.50 -20.40
CA TYR A 4 -30.95 -12.62 -21.10
C TYR A 4 -29.92 -12.11 -22.11
N LEU A 5 -28.73 -12.73 -22.15
CA LEU A 5 -27.76 -12.57 -23.21
C LEU A 5 -28.02 -13.62 -24.28
N PRO A 6 -28.04 -13.26 -25.55
CA PRO A 6 -28.05 -14.26 -26.61
C PRO A 6 -26.67 -14.80 -26.91
N LEU A 7 -26.58 -16.12 -27.00
CA LEU A 7 -25.51 -16.87 -27.62
C LEU A 7 -25.74 -16.86 -29.14
N ASP A 8 -24.74 -16.51 -29.91
CA ASP A 8 -24.41 -16.97 -31.27
C ASP A 8 -23.13 -16.27 -31.71
N GLY A 9 -22.20 -16.91 -32.33
CA GLY A 9 -22.02 -18.00 -33.22
C GLY A 9 -20.66 -17.88 -33.87
N GLY A 10 -19.95 -18.99 -33.88
CA GLY A 10 -19.04 -19.39 -34.92
C GLY A 10 -17.97 -18.48 -35.48
N GLY A 11 -16.71 -18.76 -35.15
CA GLY A 11 -15.57 -18.20 -35.87
C GLY A 11 -14.27 -18.84 -35.42
N ARG A 12 -13.96 -20.04 -35.91
CA ARG A 12 -12.63 -20.64 -35.81
C ARG A 12 -11.63 -19.71 -36.51
N ARG A 13 -10.73 -19.11 -35.74
CA ARG A 13 -9.42 -18.67 -36.25
C ARG A 13 -8.38 -19.40 -35.46
N GLU A 14 -7.73 -20.34 -36.11
CA GLU A 14 -6.46 -20.88 -35.70
C GLU A 14 -5.47 -19.72 -35.63
N ALA A 15 -5.07 -19.35 -34.43
CA ALA A 15 -3.91 -18.50 -34.18
C ALA A 15 -2.83 -19.41 -33.59
N ALA A 16 -1.83 -19.63 -34.43
CA ALA A 16 -0.60 -20.31 -34.06
C ALA A 16 0.09 -19.60 -32.88
N GLY A 17 0.64 -20.42 -31.95
CA GLY A 17 1.73 -20.03 -31.11
C GLY A 17 1.36 -19.13 -29.92
N GLY A 18 0.37 -19.47 -29.13
CA GLY A 18 0.21 -18.95 -27.78
C GLY A 18 1.14 -19.70 -26.84
N GLY A 19 2.38 -19.24 -26.68
CA GLY A 19 3.23 -19.70 -25.59
C GLY A 19 2.45 -19.54 -24.29
N ASP A 20 2.27 -20.62 -23.55
CA ASP A 20 1.70 -20.63 -22.21
C ASP A 20 2.66 -19.91 -21.26
N TRP A 21 2.59 -18.57 -21.24
CA TRP A 21 3.30 -17.71 -20.31
C TRP A 21 2.59 -17.67 -18.95
N ARG A 22 2.05 -18.82 -18.51
CA ARG A 22 1.83 -19.06 -17.10
C ARG A 22 3.21 -19.13 -16.44
N PHE A 23 3.73 -17.96 -16.07
CA PHE A 23 4.82 -17.94 -15.13
C PHE A 23 4.33 -18.70 -13.89
N PRO A 24 4.94 -19.85 -13.56
CA PRO A 24 4.62 -20.50 -12.30
C PRO A 24 4.95 -19.47 -11.22
N MET A 25 3.94 -18.98 -10.53
CA MET A 25 4.14 -18.11 -9.36
C MET A 25 5.16 -18.81 -8.48
N PRO A 26 6.31 -18.20 -8.22
CA PRO A 26 7.35 -18.84 -7.44
C PRO A 26 6.75 -19.32 -6.11
N LYS A 27 7.13 -20.52 -5.65
CA LYS A 27 6.65 -21.06 -4.35
C LYS A 27 6.88 -20.08 -3.19
N LEU A 28 7.79 -19.14 -3.36
CA LEU A 28 8.08 -18.03 -2.47
C LEU A 28 6.87 -17.11 -2.21
N ASP A 29 5.97 -16.94 -3.18
CA ASP A 29 4.80 -16.08 -3.03
C ASP A 29 3.72 -16.69 -2.13
N ARG A 30 3.57 -18.01 -2.13
CA ARG A 30 2.65 -18.70 -1.21
C ARG A 30 3.11 -18.57 0.25
N PHE A 31 4.42 -18.66 0.50
CA PHE A 31 5.00 -18.48 1.82
C PHE A 31 4.85 -17.02 2.29
N LYS A 32 5.09 -16.07 1.41
CA LYS A 32 4.89 -14.63 1.68
C LYS A 32 3.42 -14.30 1.92
N LEU A 33 2.50 -14.88 1.17
CA LEU A 33 1.06 -14.72 1.37
C LEU A 33 0.57 -15.31 2.71
N GLN A 34 1.12 -16.45 3.11
CA GLN A 34 0.81 -17.05 4.42
C GLN A 34 1.42 -16.24 5.56
N SER A 35 2.65 -15.74 5.38
CA SER A 35 3.30 -14.86 6.36
C SER A 35 2.55 -13.53 6.50
N ALA A 36 2.11 -12.92 5.40
CA ALA A 36 1.29 -11.72 5.42
C ALA A 36 -0.08 -11.95 6.09
N ARG A 37 -0.69 -13.13 5.92
CA ARG A 37 -1.91 -13.49 6.64
C ARG A 37 -1.68 -13.67 8.15
N ARG A 38 -0.53 -14.23 8.55
CA ARG A 38 -0.13 -14.34 9.96
C ARG A 38 0.18 -12.98 10.56
N LEU A 39 0.89 -12.12 9.85
CA LEU A 39 1.19 -10.75 10.27
C LEU A 39 -0.09 -9.91 10.44
N ARG A 40 -1.10 -10.10 9.58
CA ARG A 40 -2.42 -9.45 9.72
C ARG A 40 -3.17 -9.87 10.98
N ALA A 41 -2.86 -11.02 11.57
CA ALA A 41 -3.50 -11.51 12.79
C ALA A 41 -2.91 -10.92 14.07
N SER A 42 -1.71 -10.31 14.01
CA SER A 42 -0.99 -9.80 15.17
C SER A 42 -0.56 -8.34 14.99
N MET A 43 -1.53 -7.43 15.05
CA MET A 43 -1.19 -6.01 15.22
C MET A 43 -0.59 -5.78 16.60
N THR A 44 0.45 -4.97 16.68
CA THR A 44 0.94 -4.46 17.94
C THR A 44 -0.08 -3.53 18.60
N ASP A 45 0.09 -3.21 19.87
CA ASP A 45 -0.82 -2.29 20.57
C ASP A 45 -0.72 -0.89 19.99
N GLU A 46 0.47 -0.48 19.55
CA GLU A 46 0.74 0.79 18.91
C GLU A 46 0.09 0.88 17.52
N GLU A 47 0.20 -0.17 16.71
CA GLU A 47 -0.51 -0.23 15.43
C GLU A 47 -2.03 -0.17 15.64
N ARG A 48 -2.57 -0.86 16.66
CA ARG A 48 -4.00 -0.79 16.97
C ARG A 48 -4.42 0.59 17.43
N LEU A 49 -3.59 1.24 18.25
CA LEU A 49 -3.86 2.60 18.68
C LEU A 49 -3.90 3.55 17.49
N LEU A 50 -2.89 3.53 16.64
CA LEU A 50 -2.83 4.38 15.46
C LEU A 50 -3.99 4.10 14.49
N TRP A 51 -4.33 2.83 14.26
CA TRP A 51 -5.43 2.44 13.38
C TRP A 51 -6.77 3.03 13.77
N ARG A 52 -7.09 3.16 15.07
CA ARG A 52 -8.33 3.77 15.55
C ARG A 52 -8.52 5.21 15.06
N HIS A 53 -7.45 5.88 14.72
CA HIS A 53 -7.45 7.25 14.21
C HIS A 53 -7.36 7.30 12.68
N LEU A 54 -6.51 6.48 12.09
CA LEU A 54 -6.25 6.49 10.64
C LEU A 54 -7.50 6.22 9.79
N TRP A 55 -8.36 5.29 10.20
CA TRP A 55 -9.53 4.97 9.41
C TRP A 55 -10.58 6.10 9.36
N ARG A 56 -10.47 7.08 10.28
CA ARG A 56 -11.33 8.26 10.34
C ARG A 56 -10.81 9.42 9.50
N ILE A 57 -9.55 9.36 9.07
CA ILE A 57 -8.96 10.42 8.25
C ILE A 57 -9.59 10.35 6.86
N PRO A 58 -10.27 11.43 6.40
CA PRO A 58 -10.90 11.44 5.09
C PRO A 58 -9.83 11.50 4.01
N VAL A 59 -9.78 10.49 3.18
CA VAL A 59 -8.89 10.39 2.05
C VAL A 59 -9.74 10.29 0.79
N GLU A 60 -10.13 11.38 0.21
CA GLU A 60 -10.86 11.55 -1.06
C GLU A 60 -11.44 10.26 -1.70
N GLY A 61 -12.59 9.79 -1.17
CA GLY A 61 -13.30 8.62 -1.70
C GLY A 61 -12.67 7.26 -1.39
N THR A 62 -11.67 7.21 -0.52
CA THR A 62 -11.01 5.97 -0.10
C THR A 62 -10.65 6.03 1.39
N HIS A 63 -9.96 5.01 1.87
CA HIS A 63 -9.50 4.89 3.25
C HIS A 63 -8.07 4.37 3.28
N PHE A 64 -7.38 4.62 4.39
CA PHE A 64 -6.19 3.84 4.71
C PHE A 64 -6.55 2.36 4.82
N ARG A 65 -5.67 1.52 4.35
CA ARG A 65 -5.77 0.06 4.46
C ARG A 65 -4.62 -0.46 5.29
N ARG A 66 -4.89 -1.49 6.06
CA ARG A 66 -3.85 -2.19 6.82
C ARG A 66 -3.21 -3.26 5.96
N GLN A 67 -1.88 -3.34 6.01
CA GLN A 67 -1.10 -4.43 5.44
C GLN A 67 -1.56 -4.86 4.04
N ALA A 68 -1.91 -3.88 3.21
CA ALA A 68 -2.21 -4.11 1.82
C ALA A 68 -0.92 -4.14 1.01
N SER A 69 -0.84 -5.03 0.04
CA SER A 69 0.38 -5.23 -0.73
C SER A 69 0.70 -4.06 -1.66
N VAL A 70 1.98 -3.72 -1.73
CA VAL A 70 2.57 -2.89 -2.78
C VAL A 70 3.71 -3.70 -3.38
N GLY A 71 3.49 -4.27 -4.55
CA GLY A 71 4.40 -5.26 -5.11
C GLY A 71 4.59 -6.45 -4.18
N VAL A 72 5.82 -6.67 -3.75
CA VAL A 72 6.18 -7.78 -2.84
C VAL A 72 6.15 -7.39 -1.35
N TYR A 73 5.92 -6.12 -1.04
CA TYR A 73 5.96 -5.60 0.32
C TYR A 73 4.56 -5.38 0.89
N TYR A 74 4.47 -5.40 2.21
CA TYR A 74 3.24 -5.21 2.99
C TYR A 74 3.49 -4.16 4.07
N PRO A 75 3.34 -2.86 3.75
CA PRO A 75 3.43 -1.80 4.75
C PRO A 75 2.31 -1.92 5.78
N ASP A 76 2.50 -1.36 6.98
CA ASP A 76 1.51 -1.43 8.06
C ASP A 76 0.22 -0.72 7.66
N PHE A 77 0.32 0.50 7.15
CA PHE A 77 -0.82 1.25 6.65
C PHE A 77 -0.51 1.92 5.32
N ILE A 78 -1.48 1.93 4.44
CA ILE A 78 -1.32 2.50 3.11
C ILE A 78 -2.59 3.16 2.59
N SER A 79 -2.42 4.29 1.93
CA SER A 79 -3.39 4.88 1.02
C SER A 79 -2.84 4.81 -0.41
N HIS A 80 -3.43 3.95 -1.23
CA HIS A 80 -3.03 3.85 -2.64
C HIS A 80 -3.40 5.11 -3.42
N ARG A 81 -4.51 5.76 -3.10
CA ARG A 81 -4.95 7.00 -3.75
C ARG A 81 -3.94 8.12 -3.51
N LEU A 82 -3.55 8.33 -2.27
CA LEU A 82 -2.57 9.36 -1.91
C LEU A 82 -1.13 8.95 -2.20
N LYS A 83 -0.87 7.69 -2.52
CA LYS A 83 0.50 7.17 -2.57
C LYS A 83 1.25 7.46 -1.27
N LEU A 84 0.61 7.18 -0.15
CA LEU A 84 1.14 7.42 1.20
C LEU A 84 1.19 6.11 1.98
N ILE A 85 2.36 5.83 2.55
CA ILE A 85 2.64 4.69 3.41
C ILE A 85 2.96 5.21 4.80
N ILE A 86 2.44 4.55 5.83
CA ILE A 86 2.76 4.81 7.23
C ILE A 86 3.25 3.49 7.83
N GLU A 87 4.40 3.51 8.47
CA GLU A 87 5.03 2.38 9.12
C GLU A 87 5.26 2.67 10.59
N VAL A 88 5.11 1.64 11.42
CA VAL A 88 5.31 1.69 12.86
C VAL A 88 6.51 0.83 13.20
N ASP A 89 7.59 1.47 13.60
CA ASP A 89 8.84 0.80 13.89
C ASP A 89 8.96 0.47 15.38
N GLY A 90 9.17 -0.79 15.67
CA GLY A 90 9.55 -1.26 17.01
C GLY A 90 10.99 -0.84 17.34
N SER A 91 11.26 -0.59 18.61
CA SER A 91 12.61 -0.32 19.13
C SER A 91 13.46 -1.60 19.16
N HIS A 92 13.75 -2.18 18.01
CA HIS A 92 14.70 -3.28 17.94
C HIS A 92 16.05 -2.74 17.45
N HIS A 93 17.09 -3.00 18.22
CA HIS A 93 18.46 -2.82 17.81
C HIS A 93 18.72 -3.72 16.60
N SER A 94 18.48 -3.18 15.42
CA SER A 94 18.67 -3.93 14.19
C SER A 94 20.14 -3.98 13.85
N ALA A 95 20.61 -5.17 13.56
CA ALA A 95 21.90 -5.37 12.93
C ALA A 95 21.96 -4.61 11.60
N ASP A 96 23.16 -4.21 11.17
CA ASP A 96 23.41 -3.42 9.94
C ASP A 96 22.72 -3.95 8.68
N ASP A 97 22.48 -5.26 8.61
CA ASP A 97 21.78 -5.88 7.48
C ASP A 97 20.29 -5.50 7.41
N GLN A 98 19.64 -5.30 8.56
CA GLN A 98 18.23 -4.92 8.61
C GLN A 98 18.05 -3.46 8.18
N LEU A 99 18.98 -2.58 8.56
CA LEU A 99 19.00 -1.18 8.11
C LEU A 99 19.12 -1.08 6.59
N ARG A 100 19.99 -1.88 5.96
CA ARG A 100 20.14 -1.93 4.50
C ARG A 100 18.86 -2.42 3.80
N HIS A 101 18.22 -3.43 4.34
CA HIS A 101 16.94 -3.93 3.81
C HIS A 101 15.84 -2.88 3.89
N ASP A 102 15.76 -2.14 4.98
CA ASP A 102 14.78 -1.09 5.18
C ASP A 102 15.02 0.10 4.24
N GLU A 103 16.28 0.47 3.99
CA GLU A 103 16.61 1.49 2.99
C GLU A 103 16.23 1.05 1.57
N VAL A 104 16.56 -0.18 1.16
CA VAL A 104 16.20 -0.72 -0.16
C VAL A 104 14.69 -0.73 -0.34
N ARG A 105 13.95 -1.16 0.69
CA ARG A 105 12.49 -1.18 0.69
C ARG A 105 11.91 0.24 0.55
N THR A 106 12.45 1.20 1.29
CA THR A 106 12.02 2.60 1.23
C THR A 106 12.24 3.19 -0.15
N ARG A 107 13.46 3.07 -0.70
CA ARG A 107 13.78 3.53 -2.06
C ARG A 107 12.89 2.91 -3.12
N TRP A 108 12.54 1.64 -2.93
CA TRP A 108 11.61 0.98 -3.83
C TRP A 108 10.21 1.61 -3.76
N PHE A 109 9.65 1.84 -2.57
CA PHE A 109 8.37 2.53 -2.42
C PHE A 109 8.40 3.93 -3.05
N GLU A 110 9.46 4.69 -2.82
CA GLU A 110 9.66 6.02 -3.40
C GLU A 110 9.72 5.96 -4.94
N SER A 111 10.39 4.96 -5.50
CA SER A 111 10.42 4.74 -6.95
C SER A 111 9.05 4.43 -7.56
N GLN A 112 8.13 3.90 -6.76
CA GLN A 112 6.73 3.67 -7.13
C GLN A 112 5.83 4.91 -6.87
N GLY A 113 6.44 6.03 -6.47
CA GLY A 113 5.78 7.30 -6.21
C GLY A 113 5.12 7.39 -4.82
N TYR A 114 5.41 6.46 -3.92
CA TYR A 114 4.91 6.53 -2.55
C TYR A 114 5.80 7.41 -1.68
N ARG A 115 5.17 8.19 -0.82
CA ARG A 115 5.81 8.80 0.34
C ARG A 115 5.71 7.83 1.51
N VAL A 116 6.81 7.62 2.22
CA VAL A 116 6.86 6.78 3.43
C VAL A 116 7.05 7.68 4.65
N VAL A 117 6.20 7.52 5.65
CA VAL A 117 6.31 8.17 6.96
C VAL A 117 6.44 7.08 8.01
N ARG A 118 7.41 7.22 8.90
CA ARG A 118 7.68 6.25 9.97
C ARG A 118 7.54 6.89 11.34
N PHE A 119 7.01 6.11 12.26
CA PHE A 119 6.89 6.50 13.65
C PHE A 119 7.39 5.36 14.54
N TRP A 120 8.12 5.73 15.56
CA TRP A 120 8.53 4.76 16.58
C TRP A 120 7.37 4.40 17.51
N ASN A 121 7.37 3.21 18.03
CA ASN A 121 6.36 2.77 19.01
C ASN A 121 6.21 3.75 20.18
N HIS A 122 7.31 4.32 20.68
CA HIS A 122 7.27 5.27 21.79
C HIS A 122 6.61 6.60 21.42
N GLU A 123 6.74 7.08 20.18
CA GLU A 123 6.07 8.29 19.71
C GLU A 123 4.55 8.08 19.69
N ILE A 124 4.10 6.94 19.18
CA ILE A 124 2.67 6.60 19.15
C ILE A 124 2.10 6.48 20.55
N LYS A 125 2.87 5.93 21.51
CA LYS A 125 2.44 5.81 22.89
C LYS A 125 2.35 7.13 23.63
N ASN A 126 3.34 8.01 23.44
CA ASN A 126 3.55 9.17 24.30
C ASN A 126 3.19 10.48 23.63
N GLU A 127 3.17 10.53 22.29
CA GLU A 127 3.06 11.75 21.49
C GLU A 127 2.04 11.59 20.34
N LEU A 128 0.96 10.88 20.60
CA LEU A 128 -0.03 10.49 19.58
C LEU A 128 -0.58 11.70 18.81
N ASP A 129 -0.82 12.81 19.49
CA ASP A 129 -1.34 14.04 18.84
C ASP A 129 -0.33 14.58 17.81
N SER A 130 0.95 14.64 18.15
CA SER A 130 2.03 15.05 17.23
C SER A 130 2.17 14.09 16.05
N VAL A 131 2.01 12.78 16.29
CA VAL A 131 1.99 11.75 15.24
C VAL A 131 0.82 11.99 14.29
N LEU A 132 -0.37 12.24 14.81
CA LEU A 132 -1.56 12.51 14.00
C LEU A 132 -1.42 13.82 13.21
N ASP A 133 -0.90 14.88 13.80
CA ASP A 133 -0.63 16.14 13.10
C ASP A 133 0.33 15.94 11.92
N THR A 134 1.38 15.15 12.12
CA THR A 134 2.34 14.79 11.06
C THR A 134 1.65 14.02 9.94
N ILE A 135 0.77 13.09 10.28
CA ILE A 135 0.01 12.31 9.29
C ILE A 135 -0.97 13.22 8.52
N TYR A 136 -1.68 14.10 9.21
CA TYR A 136 -2.57 15.06 8.55
C TYR A 136 -1.82 15.96 7.59
N ALA A 137 -0.66 16.49 7.99
CA ALA A 137 0.18 17.30 7.11
C ALA A 137 0.63 16.51 5.86
N ALA A 138 1.02 15.25 6.04
CA ALA A 138 1.39 14.38 4.92
C ALA A 138 0.19 14.08 3.99
N VAL A 139 -1.00 13.90 4.53
CA VAL A 139 -2.24 13.71 3.74
C VAL A 139 -2.53 14.94 2.90
N GLU A 140 -2.51 16.14 3.50
CA GLU A 140 -2.79 17.40 2.78
C GLU A 140 -1.75 17.67 1.70
N GLU A 141 -0.48 17.45 1.97
CA GLU A 141 0.59 17.57 0.97
C GLU A 141 0.35 16.63 -0.22
N ARG A 142 -0.05 15.39 0.04
CA ARG A 142 -0.31 14.40 -1.03
C ARG A 142 -1.57 14.73 -1.81
N LYS A 143 -2.61 15.26 -1.19
CA LYS A 143 -3.80 15.76 -1.89
C LYS A 143 -3.43 16.89 -2.84
N LEU A 144 -2.69 17.88 -2.37
CA LEU A 144 -2.24 18.99 -3.20
C LEU A 144 -1.42 18.50 -4.40
N HIS A 145 -0.51 17.55 -4.18
CA HIS A 145 0.30 16.97 -5.25
C HIS A 145 -0.55 16.28 -6.32
N LEU A 146 -1.61 15.57 -5.94
CA LEU A 146 -2.52 14.92 -6.87
C LEU A 146 -3.33 15.94 -7.68
N HIS A 147 -3.88 16.96 -7.03
CA HIS A 147 -4.63 18.01 -7.72
C HIS A 147 -3.79 18.76 -8.76
N LEU A 148 -2.52 19.02 -8.45
CA LEU A 148 -1.61 19.67 -9.39
C LEU A 148 -1.30 18.78 -10.61
N ARG A 149 -1.21 17.47 -10.42
CA ARG A 149 -1.00 16.53 -11.51
C ARG A 149 -2.24 16.39 -12.41
N ASP A 150 -3.39 16.18 -11.79
CA ASP A 150 -4.67 16.03 -12.50
C ASP A 150 -5.01 17.33 -13.29
N GLY A 151 -4.67 18.49 -12.73
CA GLY A 151 -4.81 19.80 -13.42
C GLY A 151 -3.83 20.00 -14.58
N ALA A 152 -2.64 19.44 -14.52
CA ALA A 152 -1.65 19.54 -15.59
C ALA A 152 -1.97 18.64 -16.79
N GLU A 153 -2.60 17.48 -16.56
CA GLU A 153 -3.01 16.55 -17.63
C GLU A 153 -4.27 17.03 -18.37
N GLY A 154 -5.07 17.93 -17.77
CA GLY A 154 -6.29 18.49 -18.37
C GLY A 154 -6.07 19.65 -19.35
N ILE A 155 -4.87 20.18 -19.50
CA ILE A 155 -4.57 21.35 -20.37
C ILE A 155 -3.97 20.92 -21.73
N GLY A 156 -3.82 19.63 -21.98
CA GLY A 156 -3.18 19.07 -23.16
C GLY A 156 -4.13 18.40 -24.18
N SER A 157 -5.34 18.96 -24.38
CA SER A 157 -6.25 18.48 -25.45
C SER A 157 -6.73 19.63 -26.30
#